data_ae953fd45b657223687bc4bce5f82a56
#
_entry.id   ae953fd45b657223687bc4bce5f82a56
#
_cell.length_a   1.000
_cell.length_b   1.000
_cell.length_c   1.000
_cell.angle_alpha   90.00
_cell.angle_beta   90.00
_cell.angle_gamma   90.00
#
_symmetry.space_group_name_H-M   'P 1'
#
loop_
_entity.id
_entity.type
_entity.pdbx_description
1 polymer ?
#
loop_
_entity_poly.entity_id
_entity_poly.type
_entity_poly.pdbx_seq_one_letter_code
_entity_poly.pdbx_strand_id
1 'polypeptide(L)'
;MAYKTVILDRKDGVAVLTLNRPDVLNSVNMEMRNEILGILDDLEKDPKVKVLIVTGAGRAFCAGADINEFKESGKDVAVQRFLNKKLIAMARAYYEFEKPVIGAINGVSAGDGSQWVLAFDLNVASEKARFGWPATYLGIL
;
A
#
# COMPACT_ATOMS: atom_id res chain seq x y z
N MET A 1 -16.33 10.72 -3.64
CA MET A 1 -16.33 10.53 -2.18
C MET A 1 -14.94 10.89 -1.67
N ALA A 2 -14.83 11.47 -0.49
CA ALA A 2 -13.51 11.73 0.11
C ALA A 2 -13.00 10.44 0.75
N TYR A 3 -11.80 10.01 0.41
CA TYR A 3 -11.10 8.91 1.08
C TYR A 3 -10.62 9.37 2.46
N LYS A 4 -10.50 8.45 3.42
CA LYS A 4 -10.09 8.76 4.78
C LYS A 4 -8.62 8.45 5.06
N THR A 5 -8.08 7.43 4.39
CA THR A 5 -6.76 6.89 4.65
C THR A 5 -5.77 7.13 3.52
N VAL A 6 -6.25 7.62 2.39
CA VAL A 6 -5.43 7.96 1.22
C VAL A 6 -5.88 9.28 0.60
N ILE A 7 -5.00 9.88 -0.18
CA ILE A 7 -5.29 11.04 -1.02
C ILE A 7 -5.07 10.61 -2.47
N LEU A 8 -5.98 10.95 -3.36
CA LEU A 8 -5.87 10.68 -4.78
C LEU A 8 -5.96 12.00 -5.55
N ASP A 9 -4.87 12.37 -6.20
CA ASP A 9 -4.80 13.49 -7.14
C ASP A 9 -4.70 12.97 -8.57
N ARG A 10 -5.33 13.70 -9.52
CA ARG A 10 -5.28 13.37 -10.94
C ARG A 10 -4.98 14.64 -11.73
N LYS A 11 -3.93 14.61 -12.54
CA LYS A 11 -3.56 15.72 -13.40
C LYS A 11 -2.81 15.22 -14.64
N ASP A 12 -3.20 15.70 -15.80
CA ASP A 12 -2.50 15.50 -17.08
C ASP A 12 -2.14 14.03 -17.39
N GLY A 13 -3.05 13.11 -17.07
CA GLY A 13 -2.87 11.68 -17.27
C GLY A 13 -2.10 10.96 -16.16
N VAL A 14 -1.65 11.66 -15.15
CA VAL A 14 -0.96 11.12 -13.98
C VAL A 14 -1.94 11.03 -12.82
N ALA A 15 -2.06 9.86 -12.20
CA ALA A 15 -2.71 9.70 -10.90
C ALA A 15 -1.63 9.58 -9.82
N VAL A 16 -1.78 10.31 -8.73
CA VAL A 16 -0.90 10.23 -7.56
C VAL A 16 -1.71 9.73 -6.38
N LEU A 17 -1.40 8.55 -5.90
CA LEU A 17 -1.97 7.93 -4.70
C LEU A 17 -1.03 8.12 -3.53
N THR A 18 -1.43 8.93 -2.56
CA THR A 18 -0.67 9.17 -1.34
C THR A 18 -1.30 8.41 -0.18
N LEU A 19 -0.55 7.50 0.43
CA LEU A 19 -0.94 6.85 1.68
C LEU A 19 -0.96 7.91 2.78
N ASN A 20 -2.09 8.07 3.47
CA ASN A 20 -2.29 9.23 4.36
C ASN A 20 -2.73 8.83 5.78
N ARG A 21 -1.88 8.05 6.44
CA ARG A 21 -1.94 7.74 7.87
C ARG A 21 -0.56 8.00 8.51
N PRO A 22 -0.01 9.24 8.41
CA PRO A 22 1.37 9.52 8.81
C PRO A 22 1.65 9.25 10.29
N ASP A 23 0.68 9.39 11.18
CA ASP A 23 0.81 9.16 12.62
C ASP A 23 1.14 7.70 12.96
N VAL A 24 0.76 6.77 12.10
CA VAL A 24 1.08 5.33 12.20
C VAL A 24 2.00 4.86 11.07
N LEU A 25 2.81 5.76 10.52
CA LEU A 25 3.77 5.49 9.44
C LEU A 25 3.13 4.83 8.21
N ASN A 26 1.90 5.24 7.88
CA ASN A 26 1.11 4.73 6.78
C ASN A 26 0.88 3.20 6.85
N SER A 27 0.77 2.65 8.06
CA SER A 27 0.41 1.24 8.24
C SER A 27 -0.97 0.95 7.65
N VAL A 28 -1.10 -0.22 7.06
CA VAL A 28 -2.23 -0.61 6.22
C VAL A 28 -3.28 -1.33 7.04
N ASN A 29 -4.40 -0.65 7.28
CA ASN A 29 -5.59 -1.24 7.86
C ASN A 29 -6.59 -1.67 6.78
N MET A 30 -7.68 -2.31 7.17
CA MET A 30 -8.71 -2.79 6.24
C MET A 30 -9.36 -1.65 5.44
N GLU A 31 -9.56 -0.47 6.06
CA GLU A 31 -10.13 0.69 5.38
C GLU A 31 -9.23 1.15 4.24
N MET A 32 -7.93 1.32 4.50
CA MET A 32 -6.95 1.69 3.47
C MET A 32 -6.88 0.66 2.34
N ARG A 33 -6.92 -0.64 2.66
CA ARG A 33 -6.96 -1.71 1.65
C ARG A 33 -8.15 -1.57 0.72
N ASN A 34 -9.34 -1.39 1.29
CA ASN A 34 -10.57 -1.28 0.50
C ASN A 34 -10.56 -0.02 -0.36
N GLU A 35 -10.07 1.12 0.17
CA GLU A 35 -9.95 2.35 -0.58
C GLU A 35 -8.99 2.20 -1.76
N ILE A 36 -7.80 1.61 -1.53
CA ILE A 36 -6.80 1.42 -2.60
C ILE A 36 -7.34 0.46 -3.68
N LEU A 37 -7.95 -0.66 -3.30
CA LEU A 37 -8.50 -1.61 -4.28
C LEU A 37 -9.59 -0.97 -5.14
N GLY A 38 -10.48 -0.18 -4.54
CA GLY A 38 -11.49 0.57 -5.29
C GLY A 38 -10.88 1.62 -6.22
N ILE A 39 -9.82 2.31 -5.76
CA ILE A 39 -9.10 3.30 -6.58
C ILE A 39 -8.42 2.62 -7.77
N LEU A 40 -7.75 1.49 -7.58
CA LEU A 40 -7.09 0.77 -8.67
C LEU A 40 -8.11 0.33 -9.74
N ASP A 41 -9.26 -0.22 -9.33
CA ASP A 41 -10.34 -0.60 -10.25
C ASP A 41 -10.88 0.60 -11.04
N ASP A 42 -11.07 1.74 -10.38
CA ASP A 42 -11.53 2.98 -11.02
C ASP A 42 -10.47 3.55 -11.99
N LEU A 43 -9.20 3.57 -11.58
CA LEU A 43 -8.11 4.09 -12.41
C LEU A 43 -7.84 3.23 -13.63
N GLU A 44 -8.00 1.92 -13.51
CA GLU A 44 -7.82 0.99 -14.63
C GLU A 44 -8.83 1.26 -15.75
N LYS A 45 -10.07 1.54 -15.39
CA LYS A 45 -11.18 1.84 -16.32
C LYS A 45 -11.14 3.27 -16.87
N ASP A 46 -10.40 4.19 -16.23
CA ASP A 46 -10.34 5.60 -16.67
C ASP A 46 -9.33 5.79 -17.82
N PRO A 47 -9.78 6.02 -19.09
CA PRO A 47 -8.89 6.17 -20.23
C PRO A 47 -8.03 7.43 -20.18
N LYS A 48 -8.36 8.38 -19.30
CA LYS A 48 -7.59 9.61 -19.11
C LYS A 48 -6.34 9.39 -18.26
N VAL A 49 -6.33 8.36 -17.40
CA VAL A 49 -5.18 8.00 -16.56
C VAL A 49 -4.23 7.12 -17.37
N LYS A 50 -2.96 7.50 -17.41
CA LYS A 50 -1.89 6.79 -18.15
C LYS A 50 -0.85 6.15 -17.24
N VAL A 51 -0.69 6.65 -16.02
CA VAL A 51 0.30 6.20 -15.05
C VAL A 51 -0.20 6.46 -13.63
N LEU A 52 0.14 5.57 -12.73
CA LEU A 52 -0.08 5.71 -11.30
C LEU A 52 1.24 5.90 -10.57
N ILE A 53 1.33 6.93 -9.73
CA ILE A 53 2.42 7.14 -8.78
C ILE A 53 1.90 6.81 -7.38
N VAL A 54 2.63 6.02 -6.61
CA VAL A 54 2.29 5.69 -5.22
C VAL A 54 3.35 6.23 -4.29
N THR A 55 2.95 6.97 -3.26
CA THR A 55 3.85 7.56 -2.27
C THR A 55 3.21 7.56 -0.88
N GLY A 56 3.95 7.95 0.15
CA GLY A 56 3.46 8.07 1.53
C GLY A 56 3.50 9.50 2.04
N ALA A 57 2.50 9.92 2.80
CA ALA A 57 2.55 11.17 3.54
C ALA A 57 3.53 11.09 4.71
N GLY A 58 4.20 12.20 5.02
CA GLY A 58 5.13 12.30 6.14
C GLY A 58 6.46 11.58 5.92
N ARG A 59 6.99 10.94 6.97
CA ARG A 59 8.35 10.39 7.02
C ARG A 59 8.49 8.94 6.55
N ALA A 60 7.41 8.25 6.25
CA ALA A 60 7.42 6.86 5.82
C ALA A 60 6.67 6.70 4.50
N PHE A 61 7.09 5.73 3.71
CA PHE A 61 6.28 5.22 2.62
C PHE A 61 5.13 4.37 3.21
N CYS A 62 5.44 3.21 3.80
CA CYS A 62 4.47 2.31 4.41
C CYS A 62 5.16 1.37 5.40
N ALA A 63 4.73 1.34 6.64
CA ALA A 63 5.32 0.48 7.68
C ALA A 63 4.79 -0.97 7.67
N GLY A 64 3.91 -1.32 6.73
CA GLY A 64 3.33 -2.64 6.62
C GLY A 64 1.92 -2.73 7.21
N ALA A 65 1.46 -3.95 7.49
CA ALA A 65 0.13 -4.17 8.06
C ALA A 65 -0.04 -3.50 9.43
N ASP A 66 -1.23 -3.00 9.71
CA ASP A 66 -1.55 -2.40 11.01
C ASP A 66 -1.59 -3.51 12.07
N ILE A 67 -0.63 -3.47 12.99
CA ILE A 67 -0.45 -4.48 14.04
C ILE A 67 -1.70 -4.58 14.95
N ASN A 68 -2.46 -3.50 15.09
CA ASN A 68 -3.64 -3.51 15.93
C ASN A 68 -4.72 -4.45 15.36
N GLU A 69 -4.86 -4.54 14.04
CA GLU A 69 -5.79 -5.50 13.43
C GLU A 69 -5.41 -6.96 13.75
N PHE A 70 -4.11 -7.27 13.82
CA PHE A 70 -3.66 -8.61 14.22
C PHE A 70 -3.86 -8.88 15.71
N LYS A 71 -3.68 -7.87 16.56
CA LYS A 71 -3.93 -8.01 18.01
C LYS A 71 -5.40 -8.22 18.31
N GLU A 72 -6.28 -7.50 17.62
CA GLU A 72 -7.73 -7.62 17.76
C GLU A 72 -8.26 -8.96 17.25
N SER A 73 -7.63 -9.52 16.22
CA SER A 73 -7.99 -10.87 15.70
C SER A 73 -7.66 -12.01 16.66
N GLY A 74 -6.84 -11.76 17.68
CA GLY A 74 -6.42 -12.76 18.65
C GLY A 74 -5.68 -13.93 18.01
N LYS A 75 -5.87 -15.15 18.59
CA LYS A 75 -5.29 -16.39 18.06
C LYS A 75 -6.23 -17.12 17.09
N ASP A 76 -7.28 -16.47 16.60
CA ASP A 76 -8.22 -17.10 15.66
C ASP A 76 -7.55 -17.29 14.30
N VAL A 77 -7.24 -18.53 13.99
CA VAL A 77 -6.58 -18.95 12.74
C VAL A 77 -7.40 -18.59 11.50
N ALA A 78 -8.72 -18.60 11.59
CA ALA A 78 -9.59 -18.24 10.46
C ALA A 78 -9.49 -16.76 10.14
N VAL A 79 -9.46 -15.91 11.16
CA VAL A 79 -9.28 -14.46 11.00
C VAL A 79 -7.87 -14.15 10.48
N GLN A 80 -6.83 -14.79 10.98
CA GLN A 80 -5.47 -14.61 10.47
C GLN A 80 -5.35 -15.03 9.00
N ARG A 81 -5.95 -16.16 8.61
CA ARG A 81 -5.98 -16.58 7.20
C ARG A 81 -6.73 -15.59 6.32
N PHE A 82 -7.82 -15.01 6.81
CA PHE A 82 -8.57 -13.98 6.09
C PHE A 82 -7.72 -12.73 5.88
N LEU A 83 -7.04 -12.23 6.93
CA LEU A 83 -6.14 -11.08 6.84
C LEU A 83 -5.00 -11.36 5.85
N ASN A 84 -4.33 -12.51 5.93
CA ASN A 84 -3.26 -12.89 5.01
C ASN A 84 -3.74 -12.92 3.55
N LYS A 85 -4.92 -13.44 3.26
CA LYS A 85 -5.49 -13.40 1.91
C LYS A 85 -5.68 -11.96 1.41
N LYS A 86 -6.07 -11.04 2.29
CA LYS A 86 -6.23 -9.63 1.95
C LYS A 86 -4.89 -8.91 1.70
N LEU A 87 -3.83 -9.28 2.44
CA LEU A 87 -2.48 -8.78 2.19
C LEU A 87 -1.97 -9.20 0.80
N ILE A 88 -2.10 -10.48 0.48
CA ILE A 88 -1.70 -11.01 -0.84
C ILE A 88 -2.51 -10.35 -1.97
N ALA A 89 -3.80 -10.11 -1.77
CA ALA A 89 -4.66 -9.47 -2.75
C ALA A 89 -4.20 -8.07 -3.11
N MET A 90 -3.63 -7.32 -2.17
CA MET A 90 -3.10 -5.97 -2.42
C MET A 90 -1.87 -5.98 -3.33
N ALA A 91 -0.88 -6.81 -3.03
CA ALA A 91 0.32 -6.93 -3.88
C ALA A 91 -0.07 -7.41 -5.29
N ARG A 92 -1.01 -8.36 -5.35
CA ARG A 92 -1.54 -8.88 -6.60
C ARG A 92 -2.26 -7.79 -7.40
N ALA A 93 -3.06 -6.94 -6.76
CA ALA A 93 -3.77 -5.85 -7.44
C ALA A 93 -2.82 -4.84 -8.09
N TYR A 94 -1.69 -4.51 -7.46
CA TYR A 94 -0.67 -3.68 -8.09
C TYR A 94 0.05 -4.40 -9.23
N TYR A 95 0.36 -5.68 -9.06
CA TYR A 95 1.03 -6.48 -10.10
C TYR A 95 0.16 -6.69 -11.35
N GLU A 96 -1.15 -6.87 -11.18
CA GLU A 96 -2.10 -7.08 -12.27
C GLU A 96 -2.64 -5.78 -12.88
N PHE A 97 -2.31 -4.62 -12.30
CA PHE A 97 -2.76 -3.32 -12.80
C PHE A 97 -2.15 -3.04 -14.18
N GLU A 98 -2.99 -2.82 -15.19
CA GLU A 98 -2.56 -2.78 -16.60
C GLU A 98 -1.88 -1.46 -17.02
N LYS A 99 -1.75 -0.48 -16.11
CA LYS A 99 -1.05 0.78 -16.39
C LYS A 99 0.23 0.84 -15.58
N PRO A 100 1.27 1.56 -16.06
CA PRO A 100 2.51 1.70 -15.31
C PRO A 100 2.29 2.21 -13.89
N VAL A 101 2.92 1.56 -12.91
CA VAL A 101 2.95 1.96 -11.51
C VAL A 101 4.36 2.37 -11.10
N ILE A 102 4.51 3.58 -10.62
CA ILE A 102 5.77 4.13 -10.15
C ILE A 102 5.72 4.31 -8.64
N GLY A 103 6.60 3.66 -7.91
CA GLY A 103 6.80 3.90 -6.48
C GLY A 103 7.68 5.12 -6.24
N ALA A 104 7.16 6.14 -5.56
CA ALA A 104 7.95 7.25 -5.04
C ALA A 104 8.18 7.03 -3.54
N ILE A 105 9.28 6.34 -3.21
CA ILE A 105 9.55 5.81 -1.86
C ILE A 105 10.23 6.88 -1.01
N ASN A 106 9.45 7.62 -0.26
CA ASN A 106 9.89 8.79 0.49
C ASN A 106 10.56 8.48 1.84
N GLY A 107 10.49 7.23 2.32
CA GLY A 107 11.03 6.87 3.62
C GLY A 107 10.95 5.37 3.91
N VAL A 108 10.65 5.01 5.16
CA VAL A 108 10.56 3.61 5.58
C VAL A 108 9.49 2.86 4.77
N SER A 109 9.88 1.70 4.26
CA SER A 109 9.03 0.73 3.58
C SER A 109 9.26 -0.64 4.21
N ALA A 110 8.26 -1.19 4.89
CA ALA A 110 8.39 -2.44 5.61
C ALA A 110 7.17 -3.36 5.39
N GLY A 111 7.37 -4.67 5.50
CA GLY A 111 6.30 -5.66 5.32
C GLY A 111 5.54 -5.46 4.02
N ASP A 112 4.22 -5.17 4.09
CA ASP A 112 3.38 -4.91 2.93
C ASP A 112 3.92 -3.80 2.03
N GLY A 113 4.45 -2.72 2.62
CA GLY A 113 5.05 -1.63 1.87
C GLY A 113 6.21 -2.12 1.00
N SER A 114 7.11 -2.95 1.53
CA SER A 114 8.20 -3.55 0.77
C SER A 114 7.70 -4.54 -0.28
N GLN A 115 6.61 -5.25 0.00
CA GLN A 115 5.98 -6.16 -0.95
C GLN A 115 5.39 -5.41 -2.16
N TRP A 116 4.75 -4.27 -1.92
CA TRP A 116 4.19 -3.45 -2.98
C TRP A 116 5.27 -2.86 -3.88
N VAL A 117 6.38 -2.40 -3.29
CA VAL A 117 7.54 -1.91 -4.05
C VAL A 117 8.06 -2.94 -5.06
N LEU A 118 8.00 -4.24 -4.72
CA LEU A 118 8.38 -5.32 -5.64
C LEU A 118 7.34 -5.57 -6.74
N ALA A 119 6.10 -5.12 -6.55
CA ALA A 119 5.03 -5.25 -7.55
C ALA A 119 4.94 -4.05 -8.49
N PHE A 120 5.60 -2.93 -8.19
CA PHE A 120 5.63 -1.75 -9.05
C PHE A 120 6.58 -1.93 -10.22
N ASP A 121 6.29 -1.28 -11.35
CA ASP A 121 7.12 -1.34 -12.56
C ASP A 121 8.44 -0.59 -12.40
N LEU A 122 8.42 0.56 -11.74
CA LEU A 122 9.59 1.40 -11.47
C LEU A 122 9.53 1.94 -10.04
N ASN A 123 10.70 2.16 -9.45
CA ASN A 123 10.79 2.78 -8.14
C ASN A 123 11.86 3.88 -8.12
N VAL A 124 11.49 5.01 -7.54
CA VAL A 124 12.41 6.10 -7.18
C VAL A 124 12.41 6.19 -5.65
N ALA A 125 13.55 5.99 -5.04
CA ALA A 125 13.67 6.01 -3.60
C ALA A 125 14.48 7.21 -3.11
N SER A 126 14.02 7.84 -2.03
CA SER A 126 14.80 8.82 -1.29
C SER A 126 16.06 8.16 -0.72
N GLU A 127 17.14 8.88 -0.59
CA GLU A 127 18.34 8.43 0.12
C GLU A 127 18.06 8.04 1.58
N LYS A 128 16.95 8.54 2.15
CA LYS A 128 16.46 8.21 3.49
C LYS A 128 15.59 6.96 3.54
N ALA A 129 15.25 6.38 2.37
CA ALA A 129 14.45 5.17 2.33
C ALA A 129 15.15 4.00 3.02
N ARG A 130 14.36 3.21 3.74
CA ARG A 130 14.82 1.98 4.39
C ARG A 130 13.81 0.90 4.11
N PHE A 131 14.30 -0.25 3.68
CA PHE A 131 13.46 -1.40 3.34
C PHE A 131 13.64 -2.49 4.38
N GLY A 132 12.57 -3.16 4.76
CA GLY A 132 12.61 -4.22 5.75
C GLY A 132 11.48 -5.23 5.62
N TRP A 133 11.73 -6.43 6.15
CA TRP A 133 10.78 -7.54 6.19
C TRP A 133 10.64 -8.07 7.62
N PRO A 134 9.97 -7.31 8.52
CA PRO A 134 9.93 -7.65 9.95
C PRO A 134 9.08 -8.88 10.29
N ALA A 135 8.34 -9.44 9.35
CA ALA A 135 7.46 -10.59 9.57
C ALA A 135 8.19 -11.78 10.22
N THR A 136 9.44 -12.04 9.82
CA THR A 136 10.26 -13.11 10.39
C THR A 136 10.58 -12.91 11.88
N TYR A 137 10.80 -11.66 12.30
CA TYR A 137 11.02 -11.33 13.72
C TYR A 137 9.74 -11.40 14.55
N LEU A 138 8.57 -11.24 13.89
CA LEU A 138 7.26 -11.29 14.54
C LEU A 138 6.66 -12.70 14.54
N GLY A 139 7.35 -13.69 13.92
CA GLY A 139 6.84 -15.05 13.77
C GLY A 139 5.59 -15.13 12.88
N ILE A 140 5.42 -14.18 11.99
CA ILE A 140 4.33 -14.12 11.00
C ILE A 140 4.89 -14.65 9.68
N LEU A 141 4.37 -15.79 9.24
CA LEU A 141 4.73 -16.43 7.98
C LEU A 141 3.46 -16.66 7.13
#